data_098faa13e092cf99570a0188950d33c2
#
_entry.id   098faa13e092cf99570a0188950d33c2
#
_cell.length_a   1.000
_cell.length_b   1.000
_cell.length_c   1.000
_cell.angle_alpha   90.00
_cell.angle_beta   90.00
_cell.angle_gamma   90.00
#
_symmetry.space_group_name_H-M   'P 1'
#
loop_
_entity.id
_entity.type
_entity.pdbx_description
1 polymer ?
#
loop_
_entity_poly.entity_id
_entity_poly.type
_entity_poly.pdbx_seq_one_letter_code
_entity_poly.pdbx_strand_id
1 'polypeptide(L)'
;VLHSETDEEVFPFSVYAKTARTVLSKWGEKVLARSPNQGTAELRNALCDYLARSRNIIVSPQQICIGSGAEYLYSLVVQALGRERRVAVEDPCYEKIRQVYRAHGIRTESLCLGDKGILTKELKRAGARVLHVTPFHSYPSGITANASKRREYIRWAEERSGLIIEDDFDSEFTLLSKAEDTLFSLAPHGPVVYMN
;
A
#
# COMPACT_ATOMS: atom_id res chain seq x y z
N VAL A 1 20.31 -7.22 4.32
CA VAL A 1 19.19 -8.07 3.91
C VAL A 1 18.77 -8.80 5.16
N LEU A 2 17.69 -8.39 5.80
CA LEU A 2 17.08 -9.15 6.89
C LEU A 2 16.35 -10.31 6.22
N HIS A 3 16.90 -11.52 6.34
CA HIS A 3 16.13 -12.72 6.08
C HIS A 3 15.12 -12.84 7.23
N SER A 4 13.83 -12.64 6.94
CA SER A 4 12.79 -13.10 7.86
C SER A 4 12.70 -14.62 7.71
N GLU A 5 13.50 -15.34 8.47
CA GLU A 5 13.29 -16.76 8.65
C GLU A 5 11.99 -16.93 9.45
N THR A 6 11.03 -17.62 8.87
CA THR A 6 9.84 -18.05 9.60
C THR A 6 10.27 -19.14 10.58
N ASP A 7 10.05 -18.89 11.84
CA ASP A 7 10.23 -19.92 12.88
C ASP A 7 9.25 -21.06 12.56
N GLU A 8 9.78 -22.24 12.24
CA GLU A 8 8.98 -23.40 11.83
C GLU A 8 7.94 -23.82 12.88
N GLU A 9 8.17 -23.50 14.15
CA GLU A 9 7.25 -23.80 15.25
C GLU A 9 6.05 -22.84 15.33
N VAL A 10 6.15 -21.64 14.74
CA VAL A 10 5.09 -20.61 14.81
C VAL A 10 4.17 -20.61 13.61
N PHE A 11 4.63 -21.11 12.45
CA PHE A 11 3.79 -21.13 11.24
C PHE A 11 2.72 -22.24 11.30
N PRO A 12 1.43 -21.93 11.17
CA PRO A 12 0.34 -22.91 11.29
C PRO A 12 0.21 -23.76 10.00
N PHE A 13 1.25 -24.55 9.70
CA PHE A 13 1.35 -25.34 8.46
C PHE A 13 0.16 -26.28 8.23
N SER A 14 -0.37 -26.89 9.30
CA SER A 14 -1.54 -27.77 9.18
C SER A 14 -2.79 -27.05 8.69
N VAL A 15 -3.01 -25.81 9.13
CA VAL A 15 -4.11 -24.94 8.65
C VAL A 15 -3.89 -24.55 7.20
N TYR A 16 -2.68 -24.15 6.83
CA TYR A 16 -2.31 -23.85 5.45
C TYR A 16 -2.56 -25.04 4.52
N ALA A 17 -2.04 -26.22 4.87
CA ALA A 17 -2.20 -27.44 4.06
C ALA A 17 -3.67 -27.87 3.92
N LYS A 18 -4.47 -27.73 4.98
CA LYS A 18 -5.91 -27.99 4.94
C LYS A 18 -6.63 -27.02 4.01
N THR A 19 -6.32 -25.73 4.12
CA THR A 19 -6.90 -24.68 3.28
C THR A 19 -6.55 -24.88 1.80
N ALA A 20 -5.28 -25.17 1.49
CA ALA A 20 -4.84 -25.45 0.13
C ALA A 20 -5.59 -26.64 -0.48
N ARG A 21 -5.71 -27.76 0.26
CA ARG A 21 -6.49 -28.92 -0.20
C ARG A 21 -7.97 -28.59 -0.43
N THR A 22 -8.56 -27.79 0.45
CA THR A 22 -9.97 -27.36 0.31
C THR A 22 -10.15 -26.54 -0.97
N VAL A 23 -9.26 -25.60 -1.26
CA VAL A 23 -9.31 -24.79 -2.48
C VAL A 23 -9.16 -25.67 -3.72
N LEU A 24 -8.14 -26.55 -3.75
CA LEU A 24 -7.93 -27.47 -4.88
C LEU A 24 -9.13 -28.40 -5.12
N SER A 25 -9.71 -28.95 -4.07
CA SER A 25 -10.91 -29.81 -4.16
C SER A 25 -12.14 -29.05 -4.66
N LYS A 26 -12.31 -27.80 -4.23
CA LYS A 26 -13.46 -26.96 -4.60
C LYS A 26 -13.38 -26.45 -6.04
N TRP A 27 -12.20 -26.04 -6.47
CA TRP A 27 -12.04 -25.34 -7.74
C TRP A 27 -11.43 -26.22 -8.85
N GLY A 28 -10.79 -27.35 -8.48
CA GLY A 28 -10.19 -28.30 -9.42
C GLY A 28 -9.23 -27.61 -10.40
N GLU A 29 -9.32 -27.99 -11.67
CA GLU A 29 -8.46 -27.48 -12.75
C GLU A 29 -8.61 -25.97 -12.99
N LYS A 30 -9.70 -25.34 -12.53
CA LYS A 30 -9.88 -23.88 -12.66
C LYS A 30 -8.79 -23.08 -11.97
N VAL A 31 -8.14 -23.65 -10.93
CA VAL A 31 -6.99 -23.02 -10.24
C VAL A 31 -5.81 -22.83 -11.18
N LEU A 32 -5.67 -23.69 -12.20
CA LEU A 32 -4.59 -23.65 -13.18
C LEU A 32 -4.90 -22.77 -14.40
N ALA A 33 -6.12 -22.26 -14.50
CA ALA A 33 -6.49 -21.37 -15.60
C ALA A 33 -5.70 -20.05 -15.54
N ARG A 34 -5.43 -19.47 -16.72
CA ARG A 34 -4.77 -18.17 -16.80
C ARG A 34 -5.61 -17.10 -16.09
N SER A 35 -5.01 -16.44 -15.10
CA SER A 35 -5.65 -15.32 -14.40
C SER A 35 -5.81 -14.11 -15.32
N PRO A 36 -6.90 -13.36 -15.19
CA PRO A 36 -7.02 -12.01 -15.76
C PRO A 36 -5.89 -11.08 -15.25
N ASN A 37 -5.57 -10.05 -16.02
CA ASN A 37 -4.48 -9.11 -15.67
C ASN A 37 -4.66 -8.43 -14.29
N GLN A 38 -5.89 -8.23 -13.84
CA GLN A 38 -6.21 -7.69 -12.50
C GLN A 38 -6.24 -8.75 -11.39
N GLY A 39 -6.04 -10.02 -11.72
CA GLY A 39 -6.26 -11.14 -10.81
C GLY A 39 -7.67 -11.74 -10.95
N THR A 40 -7.88 -12.91 -10.35
CA THR A 40 -9.16 -13.64 -10.44
C THR A 40 -10.27 -12.88 -9.72
N ALA A 41 -11.50 -13.00 -10.24
CA ALA A 41 -12.67 -12.34 -9.65
C ALA A 41 -12.93 -12.83 -8.21
N GLU A 42 -12.73 -14.12 -7.97
CA GLU A 42 -12.92 -14.76 -6.66
C GLU A 42 -11.99 -14.13 -5.61
N LEU A 43 -10.70 -13.97 -5.94
CA LEU A 43 -9.73 -13.37 -5.00
C LEU A 43 -10.03 -11.88 -4.79
N ARG A 44 -10.37 -11.14 -5.85
CA ARG A 44 -10.73 -9.72 -5.72
C ARG A 44 -11.99 -9.52 -4.87
N ASN A 45 -13.02 -10.38 -5.00
CA ASN A 45 -14.20 -10.36 -4.12
C ASN A 45 -13.80 -10.64 -2.65
N ALA A 46 -12.99 -11.67 -2.42
CA ALA A 46 -12.52 -11.99 -1.07
C ALA A 46 -11.70 -10.84 -0.45
N LEU A 47 -10.89 -10.15 -1.26
CA LEU A 47 -10.16 -8.95 -0.81
C LEU A 47 -11.09 -7.78 -0.50
N CYS A 48 -12.18 -7.57 -1.26
CA CYS A 48 -13.20 -6.56 -0.90
C CYS A 48 -13.78 -6.83 0.50
N ASP A 49 -14.17 -8.08 0.76
CA ASP A 49 -14.73 -8.48 2.05
C ASP A 49 -13.70 -8.34 3.18
N TYR A 50 -12.45 -8.70 2.91
CA TYR A 50 -11.34 -8.54 3.86
C TYR A 50 -11.09 -7.07 4.19
N LEU A 51 -10.90 -6.22 3.19
CA LEU A 51 -10.62 -4.79 3.35
C LEU A 51 -11.76 -4.05 4.05
N ALA A 52 -13.03 -4.41 3.76
CA ALA A 52 -14.17 -3.84 4.44
C ALA A 52 -14.17 -4.14 5.95
N ARG A 53 -13.82 -5.38 6.33
CA ARG A 53 -13.79 -5.81 7.74
C ARG A 53 -12.56 -5.35 8.50
N SER A 54 -11.38 -5.41 7.86
CA SER A 54 -10.09 -5.16 8.52
C SER A 54 -9.67 -3.69 8.49
N ARG A 55 -10.01 -2.96 7.42
CA ARG A 55 -9.50 -1.61 7.17
C ARG A 55 -10.59 -0.56 6.95
N ASN A 56 -11.87 -0.93 7.05
CA ASN A 56 -13.00 -0.05 6.72
C ASN A 56 -12.88 0.55 5.30
N ILE A 57 -12.30 -0.22 4.37
CA ILE A 57 -12.16 0.13 2.96
C ILE A 57 -13.27 -0.56 2.17
N ILE A 58 -14.22 0.22 1.67
CA ILE A 58 -15.34 -0.28 0.87
C ILE A 58 -15.08 0.04 -0.59
N VAL A 59 -14.79 -1.00 -1.37
CA VAL A 59 -14.48 -0.90 -2.80
C VAL A 59 -15.18 -2.00 -3.59
N SER A 60 -15.34 -1.78 -4.89
CA SER A 60 -15.80 -2.83 -5.81
C SER A 60 -14.62 -3.68 -6.30
N PRO A 61 -14.85 -4.93 -6.72
CA PRO A 61 -13.79 -5.79 -7.26
C PRO A 61 -13.07 -5.21 -8.49
N GLN A 62 -13.71 -4.30 -9.22
CA GLN A 62 -13.12 -3.61 -10.37
C GLN A 62 -12.05 -2.59 -9.98
N GLN A 63 -12.06 -2.13 -8.74
CA GLN A 63 -11.07 -1.20 -8.19
C GLN A 63 -9.84 -1.91 -7.60
N ILE A 64 -9.84 -3.25 -7.58
CA ILE A 64 -8.72 -4.04 -7.06
C ILE A 64 -7.88 -4.56 -8.22
N CYS A 65 -6.56 -4.36 -8.11
CA CYS A 65 -5.56 -4.96 -8.97
C CYS A 65 -4.58 -5.78 -8.11
N ILE A 66 -4.41 -7.06 -8.46
CA ILE A 66 -3.51 -7.98 -7.76
C ILE A 66 -2.21 -8.06 -8.54
N GLY A 67 -1.10 -7.83 -7.85
CA GLY A 67 0.25 -7.89 -8.42
C GLY A 67 1.15 -8.88 -7.68
N SER A 68 2.34 -9.09 -8.22
CA SER A 68 3.35 -9.99 -7.67
C SER A 68 4.34 -9.24 -6.79
N GLY A 69 3.85 -8.68 -5.68
CA GLY A 69 4.66 -7.97 -4.70
C GLY A 69 4.77 -6.46 -4.94
N ALA A 70 5.27 -5.74 -3.91
CA ALA A 70 5.28 -4.28 -3.87
C ALA A 70 6.04 -3.62 -5.03
N GLU A 71 7.21 -4.14 -5.41
CA GLU A 71 8.01 -3.57 -6.52
C GLU A 71 7.24 -3.59 -7.85
N TYR A 72 6.47 -4.66 -8.10
CA TYR A 72 5.60 -4.74 -9.27
C TYR A 72 4.46 -3.72 -9.19
N LEU A 73 3.84 -3.59 -8.03
CA LEU A 73 2.77 -2.60 -7.80
C LEU A 73 3.29 -1.17 -7.97
N TYR A 74 4.47 -0.84 -7.44
CA TYR A 74 5.12 0.46 -7.69
C TYR A 74 5.30 0.72 -9.19
N SER A 75 5.73 -0.29 -9.94
CA SER A 75 5.89 -0.19 -11.39
C SER A 75 4.55 0.06 -12.11
N LEU A 76 3.47 -0.58 -11.69
CA LEU A 76 2.12 -0.34 -12.22
C LEU A 76 1.65 1.09 -11.93
N VAL A 77 1.88 1.57 -10.71
CA VAL A 77 1.56 2.96 -10.33
C VAL A 77 2.31 3.94 -11.23
N VAL A 78 3.62 3.73 -11.45
CA VAL A 78 4.40 4.58 -12.35
C VAL A 78 3.83 4.60 -13.76
N GLN A 79 3.46 3.43 -14.30
CA GLN A 79 2.85 3.35 -15.64
C GLN A 79 1.53 4.14 -15.72
N ALA A 80 0.70 4.05 -14.67
CA ALA A 80 -0.56 4.80 -14.58
C ALA A 80 -0.34 6.31 -14.45
N LEU A 81 0.69 6.73 -13.70
CA LEU A 81 1.01 8.15 -13.49
C LEU A 81 1.62 8.82 -14.71
N GLY A 82 2.32 8.07 -15.58
CA GLY A 82 3.14 8.59 -16.66
C GLY A 82 4.49 9.13 -16.17
N ARG A 83 5.48 9.18 -17.09
CA ARG A 83 6.89 9.44 -16.76
C ARG A 83 7.23 10.88 -16.43
N GLU A 84 6.37 11.83 -16.76
CA GLU A 84 6.65 13.27 -16.57
C GLU A 84 6.34 13.78 -15.16
N ARG A 85 5.85 12.91 -14.27
CA ARG A 85 5.47 13.31 -12.91
C ARG A 85 6.64 13.19 -11.94
N ARG A 86 6.69 14.15 -11.02
CA ARG A 86 7.57 14.09 -9.84
C ARG A 86 6.79 13.47 -8.68
N VAL A 87 7.45 12.57 -7.93
CA VAL A 87 6.88 11.91 -6.76
C VAL A 87 7.64 12.36 -5.51
N ALA A 88 6.93 12.91 -4.53
CA ALA A 88 7.47 13.14 -3.20
C ALA A 88 7.45 11.83 -2.40
N VAL A 89 8.53 11.57 -1.68
CA VAL A 89 8.70 10.37 -0.85
C VAL A 89 9.21 10.77 0.52
N GLU A 90 8.91 9.99 1.53
CA GLU A 90 9.45 10.16 2.88
C GLU A 90 10.97 10.05 2.90
N ASP A 91 11.60 10.73 3.85
CA ASP A 91 13.05 10.64 4.09
C ASP A 91 13.32 10.55 5.60
N PRO A 92 13.80 9.37 6.07
CA PRO A 92 14.09 8.15 5.32
C PRO A 92 12.84 7.42 4.83
N CYS A 93 12.97 6.58 3.79
CA CYS A 93 11.94 5.67 3.31
C CYS A 93 12.54 4.31 2.91
N TYR A 94 11.70 3.35 2.59
CA TYR A 94 12.13 2.09 2.00
C TYR A 94 12.82 2.36 0.64
N GLU A 95 14.13 2.08 0.56
CA GLU A 95 14.94 2.48 -0.60
C GLU A 95 14.47 1.88 -1.92
N LYS A 96 13.79 0.74 -1.91
CA LYS A 96 13.21 0.14 -3.12
C LYS A 96 12.19 1.05 -3.81
N ILE A 97 11.46 1.86 -3.05
CA ILE A 97 10.54 2.86 -3.61
C ILE A 97 11.31 3.80 -4.55
N ARG A 98 12.42 4.38 -4.06
CA ARG A 98 13.27 5.29 -4.86
C ARG A 98 13.91 4.58 -6.05
N GLN A 99 14.37 3.34 -5.86
CA GLN A 99 14.99 2.54 -6.92
C GLN A 99 14.03 2.27 -8.06
N VAL A 100 12.79 1.84 -7.76
CA VAL A 100 11.78 1.58 -8.79
C VAL A 100 11.40 2.86 -9.53
N TYR A 101 11.15 3.95 -8.81
CA TYR A 101 10.85 5.23 -9.45
C TYR A 101 11.99 5.70 -10.37
N ARG A 102 13.23 5.62 -9.90
CA ARG A 102 14.42 5.98 -10.70
C ARG A 102 14.59 5.10 -11.93
N ALA A 103 14.38 3.80 -11.81
CA ALA A 103 14.45 2.84 -12.91
C ALA A 103 13.44 3.16 -14.03
N HIS A 104 12.30 3.75 -13.68
CA HIS A 104 11.28 4.20 -14.62
C HIS A 104 11.44 5.67 -15.07
N GLY A 105 12.54 6.33 -14.71
CA GLY A 105 12.81 7.71 -15.09
C GLY A 105 12.00 8.76 -14.31
N ILE A 106 11.34 8.39 -13.22
CA ILE A 106 10.59 9.30 -12.34
C ILE A 106 11.57 10.04 -11.42
N ARG A 107 11.42 11.34 -11.30
CA ARG A 107 12.15 12.15 -10.33
C ARG A 107 11.49 12.06 -8.97
N THR A 108 12.25 11.72 -7.94
CA THR A 108 11.78 11.72 -6.56
C THR A 108 12.22 12.98 -5.82
N GLU A 109 11.38 13.47 -4.93
CA GLU A 109 11.63 14.59 -4.02
C GLU A 109 11.54 14.08 -2.58
N SER A 110 12.65 14.21 -1.83
CA SER A 110 12.71 13.75 -0.43
C SER A 110 12.05 14.75 0.51
N LEU A 111 11.16 14.28 1.37
CA LEU A 111 10.50 15.08 2.40
C LEU A 111 10.85 14.51 3.78
N CYS A 112 11.54 15.29 4.59
CA CYS A 112 12.00 14.85 5.92
C CYS A 112 10.83 14.45 6.82
N LEU A 113 10.98 13.31 7.49
CA LEU A 113 10.09 12.85 8.55
C LEU A 113 10.38 13.59 9.86
N GLY A 114 9.34 13.85 10.61
CA GLY A 114 9.36 14.19 12.04
C GLY A 114 8.63 13.12 12.83
N ASP A 115 8.49 13.29 14.13
CA ASP A 115 7.93 12.27 15.05
C ASP A 115 6.48 11.81 14.75
N LYS A 116 5.77 12.55 13.91
CA LYS A 116 4.34 12.31 13.62
C LYS A 116 4.05 12.15 12.13
N GLY A 117 5.08 11.90 11.32
CA GLY A 117 5.04 11.85 9.85
C GLY A 117 5.81 13.01 9.20
N ILE A 118 5.62 13.25 7.92
CA ILE A 118 6.33 14.29 7.16
C ILE A 118 6.12 15.67 7.81
N LEU A 119 7.21 16.42 7.95
CA LEU A 119 7.14 17.78 8.50
C LEU A 119 6.26 18.68 7.62
N THR A 120 5.38 19.48 8.26
CA THR A 120 4.47 20.40 7.55
C THR A 120 5.20 21.37 6.62
N LYS A 121 6.39 21.84 7.02
CA LYS A 121 7.22 22.72 6.19
C LYS A 121 7.68 22.02 4.89
N GLU A 122 7.97 20.72 4.97
CA GLU A 122 8.37 19.90 3.84
C GLU A 122 7.20 19.71 2.85
N LEU A 123 6.00 19.38 3.36
CA LEU A 123 4.79 19.32 2.54
C LEU A 123 4.49 20.63 1.83
N LYS A 124 4.64 21.77 2.53
CA LYS A 124 4.40 23.10 1.95
C LYS A 124 5.36 23.43 0.83
N ARG A 125 6.67 23.08 0.96
CA ARG A 125 7.69 23.37 -0.04
C ARG A 125 7.70 22.40 -1.22
N ALA A 126 7.04 21.23 -1.08
CA ALA A 126 7.06 20.18 -2.09
C ALA A 126 6.55 20.68 -3.44
N GLY A 127 7.36 20.48 -4.48
CA GLY A 127 7.00 20.79 -5.87
C GLY A 127 6.29 19.63 -6.59
N ALA A 128 6.25 18.45 -5.96
CA ALA A 128 5.54 17.29 -6.47
C ALA A 128 4.02 17.42 -6.29
N ARG A 129 3.26 16.70 -7.11
CA ARG A 129 1.80 16.52 -6.97
C ARG A 129 1.41 15.09 -6.62
N VAL A 130 2.37 14.18 -6.56
CA VAL A 130 2.18 12.81 -6.12
C VAL A 130 2.98 12.63 -4.86
N LEU A 131 2.36 12.07 -3.82
CA LEU A 131 2.96 11.80 -2.53
C LEU A 131 2.89 10.29 -2.26
N HIS A 132 4.03 9.62 -2.17
CA HIS A 132 4.12 8.25 -1.74
C HIS A 132 4.52 8.21 -0.27
N VAL A 133 3.67 7.68 0.57
CA VAL A 133 3.84 7.61 2.03
C VAL A 133 3.54 6.23 2.57
N THR A 134 4.22 5.89 3.65
CA THR A 134 3.94 4.72 4.50
C THR A 134 3.42 5.24 5.84
N PRO A 135 2.09 5.45 5.99
CA PRO A 135 1.54 6.14 7.17
C PRO A 135 1.70 5.37 8.47
N PHE A 136 1.88 4.04 8.39
CA PHE A 136 2.05 3.15 9.52
C PHE A 136 3.43 2.51 9.48
N HIS A 137 4.16 2.59 10.60
CA HIS A 137 5.48 1.97 10.81
C HIS A 137 6.47 2.23 9.66
N SER A 138 6.52 3.48 9.17
CA SER A 138 7.37 3.86 8.02
C SER A 138 8.80 3.32 8.17
N TYR A 139 9.19 2.39 7.28
CA TYR A 139 10.52 1.80 7.33
C TYR A 139 11.57 2.75 6.73
N PRO A 140 12.76 2.91 7.33
CA PRO A 140 13.29 2.21 8.51
C PRO A 140 13.02 2.92 9.85
N SER A 141 12.30 4.02 9.85
CA SER A 141 12.14 4.89 11.03
C SER A 141 11.18 4.34 12.10
N GLY A 142 10.22 3.49 11.70
CA GLY A 142 9.14 3.02 12.56
C GLY A 142 8.07 4.10 12.88
N ILE A 143 8.19 5.29 12.27
CA ILE A 143 7.27 6.40 12.55
C ILE A 143 5.88 6.10 12.00
N THR A 144 4.87 6.38 12.82
CA THR A 144 3.45 6.33 12.42
C THR A 144 2.89 7.74 12.35
N ALA A 145 2.29 8.09 11.21
CA ALA A 145 1.62 9.35 11.03
C ALA A 145 0.33 9.40 11.88
N ASN A 146 0.22 10.38 12.78
CA ASN A 146 -0.96 10.52 13.60
C ASN A 146 -2.19 10.97 12.79
N ALA A 147 -3.39 10.89 13.38
CA ALA A 147 -4.65 11.21 12.70
C ALA A 147 -4.68 12.64 12.10
N SER A 148 -4.08 13.63 12.79
CA SER A 148 -3.98 14.99 12.28
C SER A 148 -3.10 15.07 11.04
N LYS A 149 -1.97 14.35 11.03
CA LYS A 149 -1.04 14.30 9.92
C LYS A 149 -1.63 13.58 8.71
N ARG A 150 -2.35 12.48 8.93
CA ARG A 150 -3.07 11.78 7.85
C ARG A 150 -4.08 12.71 7.15
N ARG A 151 -4.84 13.50 7.90
CA ARG A 151 -5.73 14.52 7.33
C ARG A 151 -4.98 15.65 6.62
N GLU A 152 -3.79 16.00 7.10
CA GLU A 152 -2.92 16.98 6.41
C GLU A 152 -2.45 16.47 5.05
N TYR A 153 -2.09 15.19 4.93
CA TYR A 153 -1.72 14.57 3.64
C TYR A 153 -2.88 14.63 2.64
N ILE A 154 -4.08 14.27 3.08
CA ILE A 154 -5.27 14.32 2.23
C ILE A 154 -5.51 15.74 1.71
N ARG A 155 -5.56 16.73 2.60
CA ARG A 155 -5.71 18.15 2.21
C ARG A 155 -4.61 18.61 1.27
N TRP A 156 -3.35 18.22 1.53
CA TRP A 156 -2.23 18.56 0.68
C TRP A 156 -2.44 18.07 -0.76
N ALA A 157 -2.97 16.87 -0.95
CA ALA A 157 -3.25 16.32 -2.27
C ALA A 157 -4.45 17.01 -2.93
N GLU A 158 -5.53 17.24 -2.18
CA GLU A 158 -6.73 17.93 -2.68
C GLU A 158 -6.41 19.35 -3.17
N GLU A 159 -5.70 20.15 -2.36
CA GLU A 159 -5.31 21.53 -2.70
C GLU A 159 -4.43 21.62 -3.95
N ARG A 160 -3.70 20.56 -4.28
CA ARG A 160 -2.78 20.50 -5.43
C ARG A 160 -3.33 19.75 -6.64
N SER A 161 -4.59 19.28 -6.59
CA SER A 161 -5.12 18.31 -7.55
C SER A 161 -4.12 17.17 -7.78
N GLY A 162 -3.55 16.70 -6.67
CA GLY A 162 -2.50 15.70 -6.61
C GLY A 162 -3.03 14.30 -6.35
N LEU A 163 -2.15 13.38 -6.00
CA LEU A 163 -2.45 11.98 -5.70
C LEU A 163 -1.59 11.51 -4.51
N ILE A 164 -2.16 10.68 -3.65
CA ILE A 164 -1.43 9.95 -2.63
C ILE A 164 -1.34 8.48 -3.02
N ILE A 165 -0.16 7.91 -2.84
CA ILE A 165 0.07 6.47 -2.85
C ILE A 165 0.30 6.10 -1.38
N GLU A 166 -0.66 5.42 -0.80
CA GLU A 166 -0.61 4.92 0.57
C GLU A 166 -0.06 3.49 0.54
N ASP A 167 1.15 3.30 1.04
CA ASP A 167 1.81 2.01 1.15
C ASP A 167 1.64 1.46 2.57
N ASP A 168 0.86 0.40 2.71
CA ASP A 168 0.44 -0.16 3.99
C ASP A 168 0.89 -1.64 4.08
N PHE A 169 2.16 -1.86 4.39
CA PHE A 169 2.79 -3.19 4.24
C PHE A 169 2.67 -4.10 5.47
N ASP A 170 2.39 -3.57 6.67
CA ASP A 170 2.43 -4.35 7.92
C ASP A 170 1.29 -4.05 8.91
N SER A 171 0.29 -3.31 8.50
CA SER A 171 -0.79 -2.88 9.39
C SER A 171 -1.67 -4.01 9.95
N GLU A 172 -1.61 -5.20 9.34
CA GLU A 172 -2.23 -6.42 9.88
C GLU A 172 -1.56 -6.89 11.18
N PHE A 173 -0.30 -6.56 11.39
CA PHE A 173 0.48 -6.96 12.56
C PHE A 173 0.39 -5.92 13.70
N THR A 174 -0.79 -5.39 13.94
CA THR A 174 -1.02 -4.43 15.03
C THR A 174 -1.35 -5.14 16.32
N LEU A 175 -0.80 -4.62 17.44
CA LEU A 175 -1.19 -5.01 18.79
C LEU A 175 -2.45 -4.28 19.30
N LEU A 176 -2.96 -3.34 18.52
CA LEU A 176 -4.16 -2.60 18.87
C LEU A 176 -5.41 -3.43 18.62
N SER A 177 -6.41 -3.28 19.49
CA SER A 177 -7.69 -3.97 19.36
C SER A 177 -8.51 -3.52 18.14
N LYS A 178 -8.19 -2.35 17.58
CA LYS A 178 -8.79 -1.79 16.36
C LYS A 178 -7.68 -1.23 15.47
N ALA A 179 -7.70 -1.62 14.21
CA ALA A 179 -6.82 -1.02 13.21
C ALA A 179 -7.11 0.48 13.07
N GLU A 180 -6.06 1.28 12.90
CA GLU A 180 -6.21 2.70 12.62
C GLU A 180 -6.77 2.94 11.20
N ASP A 181 -7.48 4.06 11.04
CA ASP A 181 -8.04 4.44 9.73
C ASP A 181 -6.92 4.75 8.73
N THR A 182 -7.02 4.18 7.54
CA THR A 182 -6.13 4.46 6.41
C THR A 182 -6.43 5.83 5.79
N LEU A 183 -5.53 6.38 5.00
CA LEU A 183 -5.81 7.58 4.20
C LEU A 183 -6.98 7.32 3.25
N PHE A 184 -7.01 6.13 2.64
CA PHE A 184 -8.09 5.72 1.74
C PHE A 184 -9.45 5.66 2.46
N SER A 185 -9.52 5.06 3.66
CA SER A 185 -10.77 4.99 4.43
C SER A 185 -11.25 6.35 4.92
N LEU A 186 -10.32 7.29 5.20
CA LEU A 186 -10.64 8.67 5.57
C LEU A 186 -11.12 9.51 4.39
N ALA A 187 -10.75 9.15 3.16
CA ALA A 187 -11.11 9.85 1.93
C ALA A 187 -11.48 8.85 0.80
N PRO A 188 -12.59 8.11 0.92
CA PRO A 188 -12.92 7.00 0.01
C PRO A 188 -13.20 7.44 -1.43
N HIS A 189 -13.47 8.72 -1.66
CA HIS A 189 -13.61 9.34 -2.97
C HIS A 189 -12.50 10.36 -3.24
N GLY A 190 -11.50 10.40 -2.38
CA GLY A 190 -10.36 11.30 -2.46
C GLY A 190 -9.25 10.79 -3.38
N PRO A 191 -8.18 11.57 -3.52
CA PRO A 191 -7.07 11.27 -4.41
C PRO A 191 -6.09 10.27 -3.78
N VAL A 192 -6.55 9.09 -3.37
CA VAL A 192 -5.72 8.08 -2.69
C VAL A 192 -5.75 6.75 -3.46
N VAL A 193 -4.57 6.20 -3.73
CA VAL A 193 -4.36 4.82 -4.16
C VAL A 193 -3.80 4.07 -2.96
N TYR A 194 -4.52 3.06 -2.50
CA TYR A 194 -4.10 2.19 -1.41
C TYR A 194 -3.35 0.98 -1.95
N MET A 195 -2.25 0.63 -1.31
CA MET A 195 -1.43 -0.55 -1.60
C MET A 195 -1.16 -1.32 -0.31
N ASN A 196 -1.23 -2.66 -0.41
CA ASN A 196 -0.95 -3.57 0.69
C ASN A 196 -0.37 -4.89 0.15
#